data_4b5ef7afd56259e3b8a101dff1730894
#
_entry.id   4b5ef7afd56259e3b8a101dff1730894
#
_cell.length_a   1.000
_cell.length_b   1.000
_cell.length_c   1.000
_cell.angle_alpha   90.00
_cell.angle_beta   90.00
_cell.angle_gamma   90.00
#
_symmetry.space_group_name_H-M   'P 1'
#
loop_
_entity.id
_entity.type
_entity.pdbx_description
1 polymer ?
#
loop_
_entity_poly.entity_id
_entity_poly.type
_entity_poly.pdbx_seq_one_letter_code
_entity_poly.pdbx_strand_id
1 'polypeptide(L)'
;MELAIEIEQGFRKVQAPTDVKAAALAHLTRWLTSPEFKDYRPQLEWLVGQKQFSGLVDRFFQILPFGTGGRRGAVGIGPNRMNAWTLGASVQGHCEYLRQRFPGKSLQVGLAYDVRKFNDARRQYCPDIPNPVLGLSSRSLAELAAEVYAANGIIAWILPRDSKHFQATPELSYLIRYLNLDGGLNISASHNPPDDNGGKFYDERGAQPVPPDDQIMADLVEKVEKTRRVSWHEGVRGNLIRFVDDAPHKAYIRALEREALLDQPRAGEVSVVFTPLHGVGSMTAMEILQLRGFQMVPVVEQMEPNGQFPNVTKSPNPEVPESMDKAAVLATARKADLVLSTDPDADRLGAMFPDEHGHFRFITGHQIAALLTCFKLEELRKLGRLKPSNFVVRTRVTTSIINRMAQSAGIQVIDDLLVGFKYIAEVLHNLESTGRHGDLRASVNDFVIGVEESHGVLVTSAIRDKDAGGAALLMAELVLARRRQGSTAWAYLKEIEERFGYFSNITVNLAMTGLEGRQQMARMLEALRSNPPVKIGSETVSSFQDLQDPNGPLGPHKGATDAASRNVLVFRLGDCAQIVLRPSGTEPKAKAYVEVSTAPRVRGTPDSEWAALCEMTDKKAAYLADSFKSLVSTL
;
A
#
# COMPACT_ATOMS: atom_id res chain seq x y z
N MET A 1 5.55 13.94 -43.25
CA MET A 1 6.40 12.88 -43.84
C MET A 1 7.78 12.85 -43.18
N GLU A 2 8.50 13.97 -43.04
CA GLU A 2 9.82 14.04 -42.39
C GLU A 2 9.84 13.54 -40.94
N LEU A 3 8.90 13.99 -40.11
CA LEU A 3 8.81 13.60 -38.72
C LEU A 3 8.64 12.06 -38.53
N ALA A 4 7.82 11.43 -39.37
CA ALA A 4 7.61 9.98 -39.32
C ALA A 4 8.90 9.21 -39.68
N ILE A 5 9.64 9.66 -40.68
CA ILE A 5 10.92 9.08 -41.09
C ILE A 5 11.95 9.23 -39.96
N GLU A 6 11.99 10.42 -39.34
CA GLU A 6 12.91 10.66 -38.19
C GLU A 6 12.62 9.75 -37.00
N ILE A 7 11.35 9.54 -36.64
CA ILE A 7 10.93 8.65 -35.59
C ILE A 7 11.33 7.21 -35.90
N GLU A 8 11.06 6.70 -37.12
CA GLU A 8 11.44 5.35 -37.50
C GLU A 8 12.95 5.12 -37.44
N GLN A 9 13.73 6.08 -37.97
CA GLN A 9 15.19 6.02 -37.94
C GLN A 9 15.73 6.07 -36.51
N GLY A 10 15.12 6.90 -35.66
CA GLY A 10 15.46 7.01 -34.25
C GLY A 10 15.17 5.73 -33.47
N PHE A 11 14.00 5.13 -33.65
CA PHE A 11 13.60 3.90 -32.98
C PHE A 11 14.44 2.68 -33.40
N ARG A 12 14.92 2.63 -34.67
CA ARG A 12 15.87 1.59 -35.09
C ARG A 12 17.15 1.57 -34.25
N LYS A 13 17.60 2.73 -33.78
CA LYS A 13 18.83 2.87 -32.94
C LYS A 13 18.63 2.54 -31.46
N VAL A 14 17.38 2.47 -31.00
CA VAL A 14 17.08 2.13 -29.58
C VAL A 14 17.32 0.64 -29.35
N GLN A 15 18.00 0.30 -28.28
CA GLN A 15 18.18 -1.09 -27.82
C GLN A 15 16.88 -1.56 -27.16
N ALA A 16 15.98 -2.13 -27.95
CA ALA A 16 14.72 -2.72 -27.51
C ALA A 16 14.28 -3.78 -28.55
N PRO A 17 13.47 -4.77 -28.16
CA PRO A 17 12.88 -5.76 -29.07
C PRO A 17 12.08 -5.12 -30.20
N THR A 18 12.00 -5.81 -31.33
CA THR A 18 11.35 -5.29 -32.53
C THR A 18 9.87 -5.06 -32.34
N ASP A 19 9.17 -5.95 -31.65
CA ASP A 19 7.75 -5.82 -31.29
C ASP A 19 7.48 -4.63 -30.38
N VAL A 20 8.33 -4.39 -29.39
CA VAL A 20 8.27 -3.22 -28.50
C VAL A 20 8.40 -1.92 -29.29
N LYS A 21 9.36 -1.85 -30.22
CA LYS A 21 9.57 -0.68 -31.09
C LYS A 21 8.39 -0.46 -32.04
N ALA A 22 7.85 -1.55 -32.59
CA ALA A 22 6.70 -1.48 -33.49
C ALA A 22 5.44 -0.98 -32.74
N ALA A 23 5.16 -1.50 -31.54
CA ALA A 23 4.06 -1.05 -30.71
C ALA A 23 4.22 0.45 -30.33
N ALA A 24 5.44 0.86 -29.92
CA ALA A 24 5.72 2.25 -29.59
C ALA A 24 5.50 3.18 -30.79
N LEU A 25 5.91 2.76 -32.00
CA LEU A 25 5.71 3.52 -33.23
C LEU A 25 4.20 3.70 -33.54
N ALA A 26 3.44 2.62 -33.45
CA ALA A 26 2.01 2.65 -33.70
C ALA A 26 1.26 3.61 -32.73
N HIS A 27 1.54 3.50 -31.43
CA HIS A 27 0.94 4.37 -30.43
C HIS A 27 1.38 5.85 -30.60
N LEU A 28 2.67 6.11 -30.82
CA LEU A 28 3.18 7.47 -31.03
C LEU A 28 2.55 8.10 -32.27
N THR A 29 2.46 7.35 -33.37
CA THR A 29 1.79 7.81 -34.61
C THR A 29 0.34 8.19 -34.35
N ARG A 30 -0.41 7.35 -33.62
CA ARG A 30 -1.78 7.66 -33.21
C ARG A 30 -1.83 8.99 -32.43
N TRP A 31 -0.95 9.18 -31.43
CA TRP A 31 -0.94 10.39 -30.60
C TRP A 31 -0.55 11.66 -31.38
N LEU A 32 0.25 11.52 -32.42
CA LEU A 32 0.62 12.63 -33.30
C LEU A 32 -0.47 12.97 -34.35
N THR A 33 -1.33 12.00 -34.72
CA THR A 33 -2.28 12.19 -35.82
C THR A 33 -3.72 12.37 -35.37
N SER A 34 -4.17 11.70 -34.30
CA SER A 34 -5.56 11.75 -33.87
C SER A 34 -5.93 13.08 -33.19
N PRO A 35 -7.11 13.68 -33.51
CA PRO A 35 -7.53 14.95 -32.92
C PRO A 35 -7.61 14.98 -31.40
N GLU A 36 -7.91 13.85 -30.77
CA GLU A 36 -8.02 13.70 -29.30
C GLU A 36 -6.72 14.02 -28.57
N PHE A 37 -5.56 13.91 -29.22
CA PHE A 37 -4.24 14.16 -28.65
C PHE A 37 -3.59 15.48 -29.12
N LYS A 38 -4.34 16.37 -29.77
CA LYS A 38 -3.80 17.60 -30.34
C LYS A 38 -2.98 18.44 -29.35
N ASP A 39 -3.40 18.49 -28.08
CA ASP A 39 -2.77 19.29 -27.04
C ASP A 39 -1.43 18.70 -26.55
N TYR A 40 -1.18 17.42 -26.82
CA TYR A 40 0.08 16.75 -26.47
C TYR A 40 1.14 16.87 -27.58
N ARG A 41 0.72 17.13 -28.83
CA ARG A 41 1.60 17.13 -30.01
C ARG A 41 2.81 18.06 -29.86
N PRO A 42 2.67 19.33 -29.44
CA PRO A 42 3.83 20.23 -29.37
C PRO A 42 4.98 19.67 -28.54
N GLN A 43 4.67 19.04 -27.40
CA GLN A 43 5.67 18.40 -26.57
C GLN A 43 6.26 17.13 -27.20
N LEU A 44 5.44 16.34 -27.91
CA LEU A 44 5.91 15.15 -28.62
C LEU A 44 6.84 15.51 -29.78
N GLU A 45 6.52 16.51 -30.56
CA GLU A 45 7.35 17.04 -31.65
C GLU A 45 8.69 17.56 -31.09
N TRP A 46 8.66 18.28 -29.97
CA TRP A 46 9.87 18.71 -29.28
C TRP A 46 10.73 17.51 -28.83
N LEU A 47 10.14 16.49 -28.21
CA LEU A 47 10.85 15.27 -27.77
C LEU A 47 11.53 14.54 -28.94
N VAL A 48 10.88 14.49 -30.11
CA VAL A 48 11.46 13.93 -31.35
C VAL A 48 12.64 14.79 -31.79
N GLY A 49 12.47 16.12 -31.88
CA GLY A 49 13.55 17.05 -32.23
C GLY A 49 14.75 17.00 -31.30
N GLN A 50 14.53 16.71 -30.00
CA GLN A 50 15.59 16.45 -29.01
C GLN A 50 16.17 15.02 -29.09
N LYS A 51 15.73 14.20 -30.03
CA LYS A 51 16.17 12.82 -30.25
C LYS A 51 15.99 11.90 -29.01
N GLN A 52 14.96 12.19 -28.21
CA GLN A 52 14.66 11.44 -26.98
C GLN A 52 14.00 10.07 -27.27
N PHE A 53 14.52 9.33 -28.26
CA PHE A 53 13.89 8.13 -28.81
C PHE A 53 13.74 6.99 -27.79
N SER A 54 14.73 6.78 -26.92
CA SER A 54 14.62 5.78 -25.84
C SER A 54 13.47 6.11 -24.89
N GLY A 55 13.37 7.39 -24.49
CA GLY A 55 12.25 7.86 -23.66
C GLY A 55 10.89 7.80 -24.36
N LEU A 56 10.83 8.01 -25.67
CA LEU A 56 9.61 7.85 -26.46
C LEU A 56 9.20 6.37 -26.55
N VAL A 57 10.14 5.45 -26.80
CA VAL A 57 9.84 4.02 -26.78
C VAL A 57 9.25 3.62 -25.42
N ASP A 58 9.86 4.03 -24.31
CA ASP A 58 9.37 3.72 -22.96
C ASP A 58 7.96 4.29 -22.67
N ARG A 59 7.65 5.48 -23.17
CA ARG A 59 6.32 6.09 -23.00
C ARG A 59 5.22 5.47 -23.86
N PHE A 60 5.59 4.81 -24.97
CA PHE A 60 4.63 4.42 -26.00
C PHE A 60 4.56 2.92 -26.31
N PHE A 61 5.44 2.07 -25.75
CA PHE A 61 5.47 0.65 -26.11
C PHE A 61 4.25 -0.16 -25.64
N GLN A 62 3.52 0.33 -24.65
CA GLN A 62 2.30 -0.31 -24.13
C GLN A 62 1.35 0.73 -23.53
N ILE A 63 0.13 0.34 -23.23
CA ILE A 63 -0.75 1.09 -22.33
C ILE A 63 -0.34 0.74 -20.89
N LEU A 64 -0.29 1.73 -20.00
CA LEU A 64 0.03 1.52 -18.58
C LEU A 64 -0.87 0.41 -18.01
N PRO A 65 -0.33 -0.71 -17.54
CA PRO A 65 -1.15 -1.85 -17.14
C PRO A 65 -2.12 -1.49 -16.02
N PHE A 66 -3.32 -2.05 -16.10
CA PHE A 66 -4.25 -2.07 -14.97
C PHE A 66 -3.86 -3.24 -14.07
N GLY A 67 -3.24 -2.93 -12.92
CA GLY A 67 -2.85 -3.95 -11.94
C GLY A 67 -4.04 -4.50 -11.15
N THR A 68 -3.76 -5.25 -10.08
CA THR A 68 -4.76 -5.93 -9.25
C THR A 68 -5.71 -5.01 -8.45
N GLY A 69 -5.77 -3.74 -8.77
CA GLY A 69 -6.66 -2.78 -8.07
C GLY A 69 -6.56 -1.37 -8.63
N GLY A 70 -5.93 -1.19 -9.81
CA GLY A 70 -5.82 0.11 -10.45
C GLY A 70 -4.54 0.32 -11.25
N ARG A 71 -4.34 1.54 -11.74
CA ARG A 71 -3.12 1.96 -12.44
C ARG A 71 -2.27 2.85 -11.55
N ARG A 72 -0.95 2.64 -11.59
CA ARG A 72 0.03 3.50 -10.90
C ARG A 72 1.28 3.61 -11.75
N GLY A 73 1.84 4.80 -11.85
CA GLY A 73 3.09 5.05 -12.57
C GLY A 73 3.42 6.52 -12.68
N ALA A 74 4.49 6.80 -13.41
CA ALA A 74 4.92 8.16 -13.69
C ALA A 74 3.86 8.95 -14.44
N VAL A 75 3.62 10.19 -14.01
CA VAL A 75 2.77 11.14 -14.76
C VAL A 75 3.52 11.58 -15.99
N GLY A 76 2.82 11.67 -17.12
CA GLY A 76 3.44 12.13 -18.35
C GLY A 76 2.60 11.92 -19.61
N ILE A 77 3.20 12.29 -20.73
CA ILE A 77 2.61 12.14 -22.06
C ILE A 77 2.91 10.74 -22.59
N GLY A 78 1.89 10.05 -23.08
CA GLY A 78 1.95 8.72 -23.63
C GLY A 78 1.04 7.71 -22.92
N PRO A 79 0.71 6.59 -23.60
CA PRO A 79 -0.19 5.59 -23.04
C PRO A 79 0.42 4.83 -21.85
N ASN A 80 1.75 4.69 -21.78
CA ASN A 80 2.45 4.06 -20.65
C ASN A 80 2.75 5.08 -19.51
N ARG A 81 1.89 6.06 -19.33
CA ARG A 81 1.98 7.10 -18.30
C ARG A 81 0.62 7.35 -17.67
N MET A 82 0.64 7.85 -16.41
CA MET A 82 -0.55 8.41 -15.78
C MET A 82 -0.85 9.79 -16.37
N ASN A 83 -2.03 9.94 -16.90
CA ASN A 83 -2.54 11.20 -17.45
C ASN A 83 -4.07 11.15 -17.56
N ALA A 84 -4.67 12.24 -18.08
CA ALA A 84 -6.11 12.34 -18.24
C ALA A 84 -6.70 11.22 -19.13
N TRP A 85 -5.99 10.80 -20.17
CA TRP A 85 -6.45 9.76 -21.07
C TRP A 85 -6.45 8.37 -20.41
N THR A 86 -5.33 7.97 -19.78
CA THR A 86 -5.21 6.65 -19.14
C THR A 86 -6.13 6.49 -17.95
N LEU A 87 -6.30 7.57 -17.14
CA LEU A 87 -7.26 7.54 -16.04
C LEU A 87 -8.69 7.52 -16.55
N GLY A 88 -9.03 8.36 -17.55
CA GLY A 88 -10.36 8.38 -18.15
C GLY A 88 -10.80 7.01 -18.67
N ALA A 89 -9.90 6.29 -19.35
CA ALA A 89 -10.16 4.92 -19.80
C ALA A 89 -10.39 3.96 -18.61
N SER A 90 -9.62 4.08 -17.52
CA SER A 90 -9.81 3.27 -16.34
C SER A 90 -11.17 3.51 -15.68
N VAL A 91 -11.58 4.78 -15.57
CA VAL A 91 -12.90 5.15 -15.00
C VAL A 91 -14.04 4.68 -15.90
N GLN A 92 -13.90 4.79 -17.23
CA GLN A 92 -14.90 4.30 -18.17
C GLN A 92 -15.09 2.76 -18.02
N GLY A 93 -13.98 2.01 -17.94
CA GLY A 93 -14.05 0.56 -17.71
C GLY A 93 -14.68 0.21 -16.35
N HIS A 94 -14.40 0.99 -15.30
CA HIS A 94 -15.06 0.84 -14.01
C HIS A 94 -16.57 1.13 -14.09
N CYS A 95 -17.00 2.10 -14.88
CA CYS A 95 -18.43 2.33 -15.12
C CYS A 95 -19.12 1.10 -15.74
N GLU A 96 -18.48 0.43 -16.70
CA GLU A 96 -19.01 -0.79 -17.31
C GLU A 96 -19.02 -1.95 -16.30
N TYR A 97 -17.97 -2.09 -15.48
CA TYR A 97 -17.93 -3.07 -14.39
C TYR A 97 -19.08 -2.88 -13.40
N LEU A 98 -19.32 -1.66 -12.93
CA LEU A 98 -20.40 -1.38 -11.97
C LEU A 98 -21.78 -1.68 -12.57
N ARG A 99 -22.02 -1.38 -13.85
CA ARG A 99 -23.28 -1.72 -14.53
C ARG A 99 -23.50 -3.22 -14.66
N GLN A 100 -22.44 -3.98 -14.93
CA GLN A 100 -22.53 -5.45 -15.01
C GLN A 100 -22.79 -6.06 -13.62
N ARG A 101 -22.17 -5.52 -12.58
CA ARG A 101 -22.32 -5.99 -11.21
C ARG A 101 -23.69 -5.66 -10.60
N PHE A 102 -24.25 -4.49 -10.94
CA PHE A 102 -25.51 -3.97 -10.37
C PHE A 102 -26.50 -3.57 -11.47
N PRO A 103 -27.03 -4.53 -12.24
CA PRO A 103 -27.89 -4.22 -13.37
C PRO A 103 -29.18 -3.51 -12.90
N GLY A 104 -29.51 -2.39 -13.57
CA GLY A 104 -30.73 -1.61 -13.31
C GLY A 104 -30.68 -0.71 -12.06
N LYS A 105 -29.57 -0.70 -11.30
CA LYS A 105 -29.40 0.17 -10.12
C LYS A 105 -28.98 1.58 -10.52
N SER A 106 -29.47 2.59 -9.80
CA SER A 106 -28.90 3.94 -9.82
C SER A 106 -27.57 3.93 -9.04
N LEU A 107 -26.46 3.97 -9.78
CA LEU A 107 -25.13 3.77 -9.24
C LEU A 107 -24.54 5.04 -8.63
N GLN A 108 -23.76 4.87 -7.56
CA GLN A 108 -23.07 5.95 -6.85
C GLN A 108 -21.66 5.52 -6.46
N VAL A 109 -20.69 6.43 -6.58
CA VAL A 109 -19.28 6.19 -6.22
C VAL A 109 -18.71 7.31 -5.37
N GLY A 110 -17.74 6.98 -4.51
CA GLY A 110 -16.95 7.93 -3.74
C GLY A 110 -15.61 8.24 -4.43
N LEU A 111 -15.17 9.50 -4.37
CA LEU A 111 -13.89 9.92 -4.91
C LEU A 111 -13.03 10.57 -3.83
N ALA A 112 -11.82 10.05 -3.66
CA ALA A 112 -10.80 10.61 -2.79
C ALA A 112 -9.53 10.94 -3.56
N TYR A 113 -8.68 11.79 -3.00
CA TYR A 113 -7.42 12.20 -3.61
C TYR A 113 -6.44 12.68 -2.55
N ASP A 114 -5.15 12.39 -2.81
CA ASP A 114 -4.03 12.88 -2.02
C ASP A 114 -3.51 14.25 -2.51
N VAL A 115 -2.36 14.66 -2.01
CA VAL A 115 -1.74 15.98 -2.21
C VAL A 115 -0.95 16.12 -3.52
N ARG A 116 -0.82 15.06 -4.33
CA ARG A 116 0.11 15.02 -5.46
C ARG A 116 -0.23 16.02 -6.55
N LYS A 117 0.84 16.61 -7.13
CA LYS A 117 0.77 17.53 -8.26
C LYS A 117 2.04 17.38 -9.10
N PHE A 118 1.90 17.13 -10.39
CA PHE A 118 3.02 16.98 -11.31
C PHE A 118 3.66 18.33 -11.64
N ASN A 119 4.94 18.48 -11.34
CA ASN A 119 5.71 19.70 -11.59
C ASN A 119 6.92 19.47 -12.52
N ASP A 120 7.02 18.29 -13.14
CA ASP A 120 8.13 17.87 -14.00
C ASP A 120 9.50 18.05 -13.32
N ALA A 121 9.63 17.58 -12.08
CA ALA A 121 10.87 17.67 -11.30
C ALA A 121 12.06 17.02 -12.03
N ARG A 122 11.79 16.07 -12.93
CA ARG A 122 12.81 15.39 -13.76
C ARG A 122 13.18 16.18 -15.03
N ARG A 123 12.54 17.33 -15.31
CA ARG A 123 12.77 18.19 -16.48
C ARG A 123 12.66 17.41 -17.81
N GLN A 124 11.59 16.67 -17.97
CA GLN A 124 11.37 15.78 -19.12
C GLN A 124 10.76 16.50 -20.34
N TYR A 125 10.20 17.70 -20.16
CA TYR A 125 9.45 18.46 -21.13
C TYR A 125 10.02 19.86 -21.34
N CYS A 126 9.68 20.47 -22.48
CA CYS A 126 10.05 21.86 -22.75
C CYS A 126 9.19 22.80 -21.88
N PRO A 127 9.78 23.67 -21.08
CA PRO A 127 9.04 24.60 -20.24
C PRO A 127 8.33 25.72 -21.03
N ASP A 128 8.83 26.03 -22.24
CA ASP A 128 8.34 27.13 -23.07
C ASP A 128 7.20 26.70 -24.02
N ILE A 129 6.86 25.41 -24.03
CA ILE A 129 5.80 24.85 -24.86
C ILE A 129 4.64 24.40 -23.96
N PRO A 130 3.37 24.66 -24.31
CA PRO A 130 2.22 24.18 -23.55
C PRO A 130 2.32 22.69 -23.25
N ASN A 131 2.12 22.32 -21.99
CA ASN A 131 2.21 20.94 -21.52
C ASN A 131 0.92 20.58 -20.76
N PRO A 132 0.03 19.73 -21.33
CA PRO A 132 -1.25 19.41 -20.71
C PRO A 132 -1.14 18.53 -19.44
N VAL A 133 0.04 17.97 -19.14
CA VAL A 133 0.26 17.23 -17.90
C VAL A 133 0.91 18.08 -16.80
N LEU A 134 1.45 19.26 -17.13
CA LEU A 134 2.04 20.15 -16.13
C LEU A 134 0.95 20.69 -15.19
N GLY A 135 1.17 20.57 -13.90
CA GLY A 135 0.19 20.95 -12.88
C GLY A 135 -0.94 19.95 -12.66
N LEU A 136 -0.93 18.81 -13.37
CA LEU A 136 -1.92 17.74 -13.17
C LEU A 136 -1.83 17.22 -11.74
N SER A 137 -2.90 17.37 -10.96
CA SER A 137 -2.96 17.00 -9.56
C SER A 137 -3.88 15.81 -9.33
N SER A 138 -3.73 15.15 -8.16
CA SER A 138 -4.66 14.11 -7.73
C SER A 138 -6.10 14.63 -7.71
N ARG A 139 -6.31 15.88 -7.26
CA ARG A 139 -7.63 16.53 -7.28
C ARG A 139 -8.15 16.71 -8.72
N SER A 140 -7.35 17.24 -9.64
CA SER A 140 -7.81 17.45 -11.03
C SER A 140 -8.12 16.14 -11.76
N LEU A 141 -7.40 15.07 -11.40
CA LEU A 141 -7.70 13.72 -11.88
C LEU A 141 -8.98 13.16 -11.27
N ALA A 142 -9.25 13.42 -9.98
CA ALA A 142 -10.51 13.03 -9.33
C ALA A 142 -11.72 13.80 -9.90
N GLU A 143 -11.56 15.09 -10.21
CA GLU A 143 -12.57 15.89 -10.91
C GLU A 143 -12.87 15.33 -12.31
N LEU A 144 -11.83 14.97 -13.07
CA LEU A 144 -11.98 14.30 -14.37
C LEU A 144 -12.73 12.96 -14.20
N ALA A 145 -12.40 12.18 -13.18
CA ALA A 145 -13.14 10.94 -12.91
C ALA A 145 -14.62 11.20 -12.63
N ALA A 146 -14.95 12.23 -11.82
CA ALA A 146 -16.33 12.63 -11.57
C ALA A 146 -17.09 12.98 -12.86
N GLU A 147 -16.45 13.70 -13.78
CA GLU A 147 -17.04 14.05 -15.10
C GLU A 147 -17.28 12.82 -15.98
N VAL A 148 -16.40 11.80 -15.90
CA VAL A 148 -16.58 10.52 -16.62
C VAL A 148 -17.71 9.72 -15.99
N TYR A 149 -17.77 9.58 -14.66
CA TYR A 149 -18.88 8.91 -13.97
C TYR A 149 -20.22 9.58 -14.31
N ALA A 150 -20.28 10.91 -14.21
CA ALA A 150 -21.49 11.68 -14.52
C ALA A 150 -21.94 11.47 -15.97
N ALA A 151 -21.02 11.47 -16.94
CA ALA A 151 -21.33 11.18 -18.36
C ALA A 151 -21.89 9.77 -18.57
N ASN A 152 -21.62 8.88 -17.64
CA ASN A 152 -22.14 7.51 -17.60
C ASN A 152 -23.37 7.35 -16.70
N GLY A 153 -23.99 8.46 -16.23
CA GLY A 153 -25.18 8.42 -15.36
C GLY A 153 -24.92 7.88 -13.95
N ILE A 154 -23.66 7.84 -13.52
CA ILE A 154 -23.26 7.40 -12.18
C ILE A 154 -23.01 8.62 -11.32
N ILE A 155 -23.62 8.67 -10.13
CA ILE A 155 -23.44 9.77 -9.18
C ILE A 155 -22.05 9.67 -8.55
N ALA A 156 -21.25 10.72 -8.66
CA ALA A 156 -19.94 10.84 -8.07
C ALA A 156 -19.95 11.76 -6.86
N TRP A 157 -19.59 11.24 -5.68
CA TRP A 157 -19.42 12.00 -4.45
C TRP A 157 -17.97 12.42 -4.29
N ILE A 158 -17.70 13.72 -4.18
CA ILE A 158 -16.35 14.29 -4.08
C ILE A 158 -16.36 15.49 -3.15
N LEU A 159 -15.22 15.84 -2.55
CA LEU A 159 -15.11 17.08 -1.76
C LEU A 159 -15.34 18.32 -2.63
N PRO A 160 -15.94 19.40 -2.06
CA PRO A 160 -16.08 20.69 -2.75
C PRO A 160 -14.75 21.21 -3.31
N ARG A 161 -14.80 21.98 -4.39
CA ARG A 161 -13.59 22.53 -5.05
C ARG A 161 -12.77 23.46 -4.17
N ASP A 162 -13.43 24.19 -3.31
CA ASP A 162 -12.85 25.13 -2.34
C ASP A 162 -12.42 24.47 -1.03
N SER A 163 -12.68 23.17 -0.86
CA SER A 163 -12.22 22.42 0.30
C SER A 163 -10.70 22.43 0.41
N LYS A 164 -10.21 22.71 1.62
CA LYS A 164 -8.80 22.55 2.01
C LYS A 164 -8.49 21.14 2.51
N HIS A 165 -9.53 20.33 2.71
CA HIS A 165 -9.41 18.95 3.13
C HIS A 165 -9.01 18.05 1.95
N PHE A 166 -8.19 17.04 2.24
CA PHE A 166 -7.88 15.92 1.36
C PHE A 166 -8.39 14.65 2.03
N GLN A 167 -8.75 13.63 1.26
CA GLN A 167 -9.27 12.40 1.85
C GLN A 167 -8.21 11.30 1.85
N ALA A 168 -8.00 10.71 3.02
CA ALA A 168 -7.14 9.55 3.18
C ALA A 168 -7.74 8.29 2.53
N THR A 169 -6.88 7.33 2.20
CA THR A 169 -7.30 6.00 1.72
C THR A 169 -8.34 5.35 2.67
N PRO A 170 -8.12 5.28 4.00
CA PRO A 170 -9.12 4.71 4.92
C PRO A 170 -10.43 5.51 5.00
N GLU A 171 -10.38 6.84 4.82
CA GLU A 171 -11.60 7.65 4.77
C GLU A 171 -12.49 7.29 3.59
N LEU A 172 -11.90 7.04 2.40
CA LEU A 172 -12.68 6.58 1.24
C LEU A 172 -13.34 5.23 1.53
N SER A 173 -12.59 4.29 2.10
CA SER A 173 -13.13 2.99 2.51
C SER A 173 -14.33 3.16 3.44
N TYR A 174 -14.20 4.04 4.43
CA TYR A 174 -15.29 4.37 5.36
C TYR A 174 -16.46 5.09 4.67
N LEU A 175 -16.19 6.07 3.80
CA LEU A 175 -17.20 6.85 3.06
C LEU A 175 -18.09 5.95 2.21
N ILE A 176 -17.50 4.98 1.48
CA ILE A 176 -18.25 4.02 0.66
C ILE A 176 -19.26 3.26 1.52
N ARG A 177 -18.84 2.78 2.67
CA ARG A 177 -19.69 2.04 3.63
C ARG A 177 -20.71 2.94 4.30
N TYR A 178 -20.32 4.15 4.71
CA TYR A 178 -21.17 5.10 5.41
C TYR A 178 -22.33 5.60 4.55
N LEU A 179 -22.09 5.88 3.27
CA LEU A 179 -23.10 6.33 2.31
C LEU A 179 -23.73 5.17 1.51
N ASN A 180 -23.34 3.91 1.76
CA ASN A 180 -23.77 2.74 0.99
C ASN A 180 -23.57 2.92 -0.52
N LEU A 181 -22.38 3.37 -0.92
CA LEU A 181 -22.01 3.57 -2.32
C LEU A 181 -21.68 2.23 -2.99
N ASP A 182 -21.75 2.19 -4.33
CA ASP A 182 -21.48 1.00 -5.13
C ASP A 182 -20.01 0.76 -5.43
N GLY A 183 -19.16 1.72 -5.08
CA GLY A 183 -17.72 1.65 -5.24
C GLY A 183 -17.07 3.00 -5.03
N GLY A 184 -15.79 3.07 -5.37
CA GLY A 184 -15.03 4.31 -5.23
C GLY A 184 -13.71 4.30 -5.98
N LEU A 185 -13.06 5.46 -5.98
CA LEU A 185 -11.75 5.66 -6.59
C LEU A 185 -10.92 6.62 -5.72
N ASN A 186 -9.74 6.19 -5.31
CA ASN A 186 -8.75 7.05 -4.69
C ASN A 186 -7.64 7.40 -5.69
N ILE A 187 -7.39 8.68 -5.90
CA ILE A 187 -6.29 9.18 -6.73
C ILE A 187 -5.07 9.43 -5.85
N SER A 188 -4.17 8.47 -5.85
CA SER A 188 -2.93 8.49 -5.06
C SER A 188 -1.89 7.52 -5.64
N ALA A 189 -0.62 7.85 -5.48
CA ALA A 189 0.47 6.89 -5.66
C ALA A 189 1.14 6.54 -4.32
N SER A 190 0.44 6.78 -3.17
CA SER A 190 0.96 6.50 -1.82
C SER A 190 2.37 7.11 -1.65
N HIS A 191 3.36 6.34 -1.30
CA HIS A 191 4.75 6.75 -1.03
C HIS A 191 5.68 6.82 -2.26
N ASN A 192 5.16 6.66 -3.47
CA ASN A 192 5.97 6.76 -4.70
C ASN A 192 6.60 8.16 -4.88
N PRO A 193 7.61 8.30 -5.75
CA PRO A 193 8.21 9.60 -6.07
C PRO A 193 7.19 10.69 -6.43
N PRO A 194 7.54 11.99 -6.31
CA PRO A 194 6.62 13.12 -6.53
C PRO A 194 5.91 13.12 -7.89
N ASP A 195 6.64 12.73 -8.95
CA ASP A 195 6.13 12.73 -10.33
C ASP A 195 5.30 11.47 -10.68
N ASP A 196 5.01 10.62 -9.71
CA ASP A 196 4.10 9.48 -9.88
C ASP A 196 2.69 9.81 -9.40
N ASN A 197 1.69 9.19 -10.02
CA ASN A 197 0.31 9.19 -9.55
C ASN A 197 -0.36 7.83 -9.85
N GLY A 198 -1.59 7.66 -9.38
CA GLY A 198 -2.34 6.42 -9.61
C GLY A 198 -3.81 6.55 -9.28
N GLY A 199 -4.59 5.56 -9.67
CA GLY A 199 -5.97 5.39 -9.26
C GLY A 199 -6.14 4.01 -8.64
N LYS A 200 -6.59 3.94 -7.39
CA LYS A 200 -6.97 2.72 -6.68
C LYS A 200 -8.50 2.62 -6.71
N PHE A 201 -9.04 1.55 -7.29
CA PHE A 201 -10.49 1.33 -7.36
C PHE A 201 -10.96 0.48 -6.19
N TYR A 202 -12.16 0.80 -5.71
CA TYR A 202 -12.81 0.18 -4.56
C TYR A 202 -14.19 -0.33 -4.96
N ASP A 203 -14.60 -1.43 -4.39
CA ASP A 203 -15.95 -1.98 -4.52
C ASP A 203 -16.92 -1.45 -3.44
N GLU A 204 -18.15 -1.93 -3.44
CA GLU A 204 -19.22 -1.57 -2.51
C GLU A 204 -18.91 -1.89 -1.04
N ARG A 205 -17.91 -2.75 -0.81
CA ARG A 205 -17.47 -3.11 0.54
C ARG A 205 -16.52 -2.08 1.15
N GLY A 206 -16.05 -1.12 0.34
CA GLY A 206 -15.00 -0.18 0.71
C GLY A 206 -13.60 -0.80 0.67
N ALA A 207 -13.41 -1.86 -0.12
CA ALA A 207 -12.15 -2.57 -0.30
C ALA A 207 -11.72 -2.59 -1.77
N GLN A 208 -10.43 -2.82 -2.03
CA GLN A 208 -9.99 -3.12 -3.38
C GLN A 208 -10.54 -4.50 -3.81
N PRO A 209 -11.00 -4.64 -5.07
CA PRO A 209 -11.56 -5.90 -5.55
C PRO A 209 -10.56 -7.05 -5.46
N VAL A 210 -11.08 -8.23 -5.17
CA VAL A 210 -10.33 -9.50 -5.19
C VAL A 210 -10.72 -10.32 -6.41
N PRO A 211 -9.93 -11.33 -6.83
CA PRO A 211 -10.32 -12.23 -7.90
C PRO A 211 -11.68 -12.94 -7.66
N PRO A 212 -12.59 -13.05 -8.67
CA PRO A 212 -12.39 -12.70 -10.08
C PRO A 212 -12.69 -11.22 -10.44
N ASP A 213 -13.25 -10.43 -9.53
CA ASP A 213 -13.77 -9.10 -9.81
C ASP A 213 -12.68 -8.12 -10.30
N ASP A 214 -11.45 -8.21 -9.76
CA ASP A 214 -10.31 -7.40 -10.22
C ASP A 214 -9.93 -7.73 -11.67
N GLN A 215 -10.03 -9.00 -12.10
CA GLN A 215 -9.79 -9.40 -13.49
C GLN A 215 -10.89 -8.88 -14.42
N ILE A 216 -12.16 -9.03 -14.02
CA ILE A 216 -13.29 -8.54 -14.82
C ILE A 216 -13.15 -7.03 -15.07
N MET A 217 -12.79 -6.29 -14.02
CA MET A 217 -12.57 -4.85 -14.13
C MET A 217 -11.38 -4.53 -15.06
N ALA A 218 -10.26 -5.23 -14.93
CA ALA A 218 -9.09 -5.05 -15.80
C ALA A 218 -9.44 -5.30 -17.28
N ASP A 219 -10.14 -6.39 -17.56
CA ASP A 219 -10.57 -6.75 -18.93
C ASP A 219 -11.51 -5.70 -19.54
N LEU A 220 -12.38 -5.10 -18.73
CA LEU A 220 -13.27 -4.03 -19.18
C LEU A 220 -12.51 -2.72 -19.44
N VAL A 221 -11.52 -2.40 -18.61
CA VAL A 221 -10.65 -1.23 -18.80
C VAL A 221 -9.82 -1.36 -20.08
N GLU A 222 -9.32 -2.55 -20.39
CA GLU A 222 -8.51 -2.78 -21.62
C GLU A 222 -9.34 -2.67 -22.90
N LYS A 223 -10.64 -2.94 -22.82
CA LYS A 223 -11.58 -2.83 -23.97
C LYS A 223 -12.08 -1.41 -24.23
N VAL A 224 -11.71 -0.43 -23.41
CA VAL A 224 -12.19 0.95 -23.58
C VAL A 224 -11.54 1.60 -24.80
N GLU A 225 -12.35 1.85 -25.82
CA GLU A 225 -11.93 2.59 -27.01
C GLU A 225 -12.14 4.10 -26.87
N LYS A 226 -13.20 4.51 -26.19
CA LYS A 226 -13.59 5.90 -26.02
C LYS A 226 -14.11 6.19 -24.61
N THR A 227 -13.61 7.26 -24.02
CA THR A 227 -14.07 7.78 -22.73
C THR A 227 -15.18 8.80 -22.95
N ARG A 228 -16.33 8.62 -22.28
CA ARG A 228 -17.41 9.62 -22.23
C ARG A 228 -17.10 10.63 -21.14
N ARG A 229 -17.35 11.90 -21.41
CA ARG A 229 -17.12 12.96 -20.43
C ARG A 229 -18.14 14.08 -20.60
N VAL A 230 -18.69 14.60 -19.52
CA VAL A 230 -19.44 15.87 -19.46
C VAL A 230 -18.58 16.90 -18.76
N SER A 231 -18.90 18.18 -18.92
CA SER A 231 -18.22 19.21 -18.14
C SER A 231 -18.61 19.12 -16.65
N TRP A 232 -17.71 19.56 -15.78
CA TRP A 232 -17.99 19.67 -14.35
C TRP A 232 -19.30 20.39 -14.05
N HIS A 233 -19.52 21.52 -14.73
CA HIS A 233 -20.71 22.34 -14.55
C HIS A 233 -22.00 21.58 -14.93
N GLU A 234 -21.97 20.84 -16.03
CA GLU A 234 -23.11 19.99 -16.43
C GLU A 234 -23.34 18.85 -15.41
N GLY A 235 -22.29 18.22 -14.93
CA GLY A 235 -22.38 17.17 -13.91
C GLY A 235 -23.00 17.66 -12.60
N VAL A 236 -22.57 18.82 -12.12
CA VAL A 236 -23.13 19.46 -10.90
C VAL A 236 -24.58 19.88 -11.13
N ARG A 237 -24.88 20.57 -12.23
CA ARG A 237 -26.24 21.01 -12.57
C ARG A 237 -27.21 19.83 -12.74
N GLY A 238 -26.70 18.71 -13.30
CA GLY A 238 -27.46 17.46 -13.46
C GLY A 238 -27.58 16.64 -12.17
N ASN A 239 -27.04 17.12 -11.04
CA ASN A 239 -27.00 16.40 -9.75
C ASN A 239 -26.32 15.01 -9.82
N LEU A 240 -25.40 14.83 -10.79
CA LEU A 240 -24.56 13.64 -10.95
C LEU A 240 -23.17 13.80 -10.33
N ILE A 241 -22.76 15.03 -10.04
CA ILE A 241 -21.61 15.33 -9.17
C ILE A 241 -22.15 15.94 -7.91
N ARG A 242 -21.91 15.29 -6.77
CA ARG A 242 -22.39 15.68 -5.45
C ARG A 242 -21.24 15.93 -4.50
N PHE A 243 -21.45 16.79 -3.52
CA PHE A 243 -20.40 17.14 -2.58
C PHE A 243 -20.56 16.40 -1.26
N VAL A 244 -19.44 15.86 -0.80
CA VAL A 244 -19.31 15.26 0.53
C VAL A 244 -19.20 16.40 1.54
N ASP A 245 -20.03 16.37 2.58
CA ASP A 245 -19.95 17.26 3.73
C ASP A 245 -19.03 16.70 4.84
N ASP A 246 -18.96 17.35 5.99
CA ASP A 246 -18.11 16.92 7.12
C ASP A 246 -18.64 15.70 7.88
N ALA A 247 -19.87 15.25 7.65
CA ALA A 247 -20.48 14.21 8.46
C ALA A 247 -19.78 12.86 8.34
N PRO A 248 -19.40 12.37 7.14
CA PRO A 248 -18.63 11.13 6.99
C PRO A 248 -17.26 11.19 7.67
N HIS A 249 -16.54 12.31 7.53
CA HIS A 249 -15.25 12.49 8.19
C HIS A 249 -15.38 12.41 9.72
N LYS A 250 -16.32 13.18 10.30
CA LYS A 250 -16.59 13.15 11.74
C LYS A 250 -17.04 11.75 12.23
N ALA A 251 -17.76 11.02 11.39
CA ALA A 251 -18.17 9.65 11.71
C ALA A 251 -16.98 8.67 11.65
N TYR A 252 -16.06 8.84 10.70
CA TYR A 252 -14.80 8.09 10.60
C TYR A 252 -13.94 8.31 11.86
N ILE A 253 -13.67 9.57 12.25
CA ILE A 253 -12.91 9.89 13.46
C ILE A 253 -13.56 9.27 14.72
N ARG A 254 -14.89 9.33 14.82
CA ARG A 254 -15.61 8.67 15.92
C ARG A 254 -15.52 7.14 15.89
N ALA A 255 -15.43 6.54 14.69
CA ALA A 255 -15.23 5.10 14.58
C ALA A 255 -13.86 4.69 15.12
N LEU A 256 -12.82 5.49 14.86
CA LEU A 256 -11.49 5.29 15.45
C LEU A 256 -11.49 5.51 16.97
N GLU A 257 -12.17 6.56 17.44
CA GLU A 257 -12.26 6.85 18.89
C GLU A 257 -12.89 5.70 19.69
N ARG A 258 -13.85 4.97 19.11
CA ARG A 258 -14.47 3.79 19.76
C ARG A 258 -13.49 2.62 19.96
N GLU A 259 -12.39 2.58 19.23
CA GLU A 259 -11.34 1.58 19.40
C GLU A 259 -10.38 1.90 20.55
N ALA A 260 -10.50 3.08 21.17
CA ALA A 260 -9.70 3.44 22.33
C ALA A 260 -9.86 2.43 23.48
N LEU A 261 -8.74 2.05 24.07
CA LEU A 261 -8.65 1.04 25.11
C LEU A 261 -8.38 1.64 26.49
N LEU A 262 -7.87 2.88 26.51
CA LEU A 262 -7.47 3.57 27.74
C LEU A 262 -8.25 4.88 27.91
N ASP A 263 -8.30 5.33 29.15
CA ASP A 263 -8.71 6.70 29.46
C ASP A 263 -7.71 7.70 28.87
N GLN A 264 -8.20 8.90 28.56
CA GLN A 264 -7.39 9.99 28.00
C GLN A 264 -6.15 10.26 28.87
N PRO A 265 -5.01 10.62 28.25
CA PRO A 265 -3.83 11.03 29.00
C PRO A 265 -4.10 12.32 29.77
N ARG A 266 -3.39 12.52 30.88
CA ARG A 266 -3.31 13.81 31.55
C ARG A 266 -2.52 14.78 30.66
N ALA A 267 -2.75 16.08 30.82
CA ALA A 267 -1.99 17.08 30.07
C ALA A 267 -0.47 16.87 30.24
N GLY A 268 0.24 16.71 29.13
CA GLY A 268 1.69 16.46 29.11
C GLY A 268 2.15 15.06 29.53
N GLU A 269 1.23 14.11 29.73
CA GLU A 269 1.59 12.74 30.13
C GLU A 269 2.34 11.98 29.03
N VAL A 270 2.00 12.21 27.74
CA VAL A 270 2.70 11.65 26.57
C VAL A 270 2.86 12.73 25.50
N SER A 271 4.08 12.93 25.06
CA SER A 271 4.45 13.84 23.99
C SER A 271 4.75 13.06 22.69
N VAL A 272 4.03 13.38 21.62
CA VAL A 272 4.12 12.72 20.33
C VAL A 272 4.63 13.70 19.28
N VAL A 273 5.83 13.47 18.74
CA VAL A 273 6.27 14.17 17.53
C VAL A 273 5.61 13.52 16.32
N PHE A 274 4.99 14.33 15.49
CA PHE A 274 4.21 13.85 14.34
C PHE A 274 4.62 14.52 13.03
N THR A 275 4.72 13.71 11.97
CA THR A 275 4.85 14.17 10.59
C THR A 275 3.92 13.41 9.64
N PRO A 276 3.10 14.10 8.83
CA PRO A 276 2.36 13.50 7.73
C PRO A 276 3.20 13.32 6.46
N LEU A 277 4.51 13.61 6.49
CA LEU A 277 5.41 13.63 5.32
C LEU A 277 4.80 14.44 4.15
N HIS A 278 4.25 15.63 4.43
CA HIS A 278 3.47 16.48 3.52
C HIS A 278 2.17 15.86 2.98
N GLY A 279 1.75 14.71 3.50
CA GLY A 279 0.51 14.03 3.12
C GLY A 279 -0.72 14.46 3.91
N VAL A 280 -1.74 13.60 3.89
CA VAL A 280 -3.06 13.87 4.49
C VAL A 280 -3.19 13.42 5.95
N GLY A 281 -2.16 12.79 6.53
CA GLY A 281 -2.22 12.21 7.88
C GLY A 281 -2.48 13.21 9.01
N SER A 282 -2.24 14.51 8.78
CA SER A 282 -2.63 15.57 9.74
C SER A 282 -4.14 15.67 9.92
N MET A 283 -4.91 15.30 8.90
CA MET A 283 -6.36 15.35 8.87
C MET A 283 -7.03 14.08 9.41
N THR A 284 -6.24 13.07 9.78
CA THR A 284 -6.72 11.78 10.33
C THR A 284 -5.95 11.38 11.58
N ALA A 285 -4.72 10.87 11.44
CA ALA A 285 -3.90 10.37 12.54
C ALA A 285 -3.62 11.45 13.61
N MET A 286 -3.26 12.66 13.19
CA MET A 286 -3.02 13.75 14.14
C MET A 286 -4.35 14.21 14.80
N GLU A 287 -5.43 14.29 14.04
CA GLU A 287 -6.73 14.73 14.54
C GLU A 287 -7.26 13.79 15.64
N ILE A 288 -7.24 12.47 15.42
CA ILE A 288 -7.70 11.51 16.45
C ILE A 288 -6.83 11.58 17.71
N LEU A 289 -5.50 11.76 17.57
CA LEU A 289 -4.62 11.90 18.72
C LEU A 289 -4.88 13.18 19.51
N GLN A 290 -5.13 14.31 18.82
CA GLN A 290 -5.52 15.58 19.46
C GLN A 290 -6.87 15.46 20.17
N LEU A 291 -7.86 14.83 19.52
CA LEU A 291 -9.18 14.57 20.12
C LEU A 291 -9.06 13.73 21.40
N ARG A 292 -8.12 12.78 21.41
CA ARG A 292 -7.83 11.92 22.58
C ARG A 292 -6.91 12.58 23.62
N GLY A 293 -6.54 13.85 23.44
CA GLY A 293 -5.79 14.63 24.43
C GLY A 293 -4.27 14.38 24.47
N PHE A 294 -3.69 13.71 23.46
CA PHE A 294 -2.24 13.56 23.36
C PHE A 294 -1.57 14.90 23.02
N GLN A 295 -0.40 15.15 23.63
CA GLN A 295 0.38 16.36 23.34
C GLN A 295 1.12 16.18 22.00
N MET A 296 0.62 16.84 20.97
CA MET A 296 1.20 16.77 19.63
C MET A 296 2.29 17.82 19.42
N VAL A 297 3.44 17.39 18.89
CA VAL A 297 4.56 18.24 18.48
C VAL A 297 4.76 18.05 16.97
N PRO A 298 4.19 18.93 16.13
CA PRO A 298 4.29 18.75 14.68
C PRO A 298 5.70 19.08 14.16
N VAL A 299 6.15 18.35 13.15
CA VAL A 299 7.30 18.71 12.31
C VAL A 299 6.81 19.79 11.33
N VAL A 300 6.83 21.05 11.74
CA VAL A 300 6.15 22.18 11.08
C VAL A 300 6.47 22.26 9.59
N GLU A 301 7.70 22.04 9.20
CA GLU A 301 8.16 22.11 7.80
C GLU A 301 7.62 20.97 6.90
N GLN A 302 7.04 19.91 7.48
CA GLN A 302 6.44 18.77 6.77
C GLN A 302 4.92 18.72 6.92
N MET A 303 4.31 19.69 7.60
CA MET A 303 2.86 19.67 7.88
C MET A 303 2.00 20.11 6.69
N GLU A 304 2.50 21.05 5.88
CA GLU A 304 1.74 21.56 4.73
C GLU A 304 1.58 20.47 3.67
N PRO A 305 0.34 20.19 3.20
CA PRO A 305 0.08 19.27 2.12
C PRO A 305 0.83 19.69 0.83
N ASN A 306 1.80 18.90 0.40
CA ASN A 306 2.64 19.22 -0.76
C ASN A 306 3.12 17.96 -1.49
N GLY A 307 2.59 17.72 -2.68
CA GLY A 307 2.91 16.54 -3.49
C GLY A 307 4.34 16.50 -4.06
N GLN A 308 5.17 17.53 -3.83
CA GLN A 308 6.59 17.50 -4.16
C GLN A 308 7.47 17.01 -3.00
N PHE A 309 6.92 16.87 -1.79
CA PHE A 309 7.60 16.37 -0.59
C PHE A 309 8.97 17.04 -0.32
N PRO A 310 9.07 18.39 -0.31
CA PRO A 310 10.35 19.10 -0.38
C PRO A 310 11.29 18.84 0.80
N ASN A 311 10.76 18.53 1.96
CA ASN A 311 11.50 18.34 3.21
C ASN A 311 11.59 16.88 3.64
N VAL A 312 11.42 15.94 2.71
CA VAL A 312 11.48 14.50 2.98
C VAL A 312 12.74 13.91 2.35
N THR A 313 13.56 13.25 3.15
CA THR A 313 14.75 12.55 2.68
C THR A 313 14.37 11.25 2.00
N LYS A 314 14.88 10.97 0.82
CA LYS A 314 14.66 9.81 -0.05
C LYS A 314 13.22 9.70 -0.59
N SER A 315 12.23 9.44 0.26
CA SER A 315 10.87 9.08 -0.16
C SER A 315 9.88 9.36 0.96
N PRO A 316 8.64 9.80 0.68
CA PRO A 316 7.60 9.98 1.71
C PRO A 316 7.02 8.61 2.16
N ASN A 317 7.92 7.69 2.50
CA ASN A 317 7.60 6.32 2.88
C ASN A 317 8.00 6.06 4.34
N PRO A 318 7.06 5.84 5.26
CA PRO A 318 7.34 5.55 6.66
C PRO A 318 8.07 4.22 6.89
N GLU A 319 8.22 3.36 5.88
CA GLU A 319 9.09 2.18 5.92
C GLU A 319 10.59 2.53 5.78
N VAL A 320 10.90 3.76 5.35
CA VAL A 320 12.27 4.24 5.14
C VAL A 320 12.70 5.10 6.32
N PRO A 321 13.66 4.66 7.15
CA PRO A 321 14.07 5.38 8.36
C PRO A 321 14.41 6.86 8.10
N GLU A 322 15.07 7.15 6.97
CA GLU A 322 15.51 8.50 6.61
C GLU A 322 14.33 9.46 6.32
N SER A 323 13.14 8.93 6.03
CA SER A 323 11.95 9.79 5.87
C SER A 323 11.56 10.51 7.15
N MET A 324 11.94 9.94 8.31
CA MET A 324 11.63 10.47 9.65
C MET A 324 12.82 11.15 10.33
N ASP A 325 13.91 11.46 9.62
CA ASP A 325 15.12 12.07 10.17
C ASP A 325 14.83 13.37 10.93
N LYS A 326 14.03 14.27 10.33
CA LYS A 326 13.64 15.56 10.96
C LYS A 326 12.77 15.35 12.21
N ALA A 327 11.89 14.37 12.18
CA ALA A 327 11.06 14.02 13.32
C ALA A 327 11.92 13.45 14.47
N ALA A 328 12.91 12.61 14.18
CA ALA A 328 13.84 12.07 15.17
C ALA A 328 14.70 13.16 15.83
N VAL A 329 15.20 14.13 15.04
CA VAL A 329 15.95 15.30 15.56
C VAL A 329 15.06 16.13 16.48
N LEU A 330 13.84 16.45 16.05
CA LEU A 330 12.89 17.22 16.87
C LEU A 330 12.51 16.47 18.15
N ALA A 331 12.27 15.16 18.06
CA ALA A 331 11.91 14.33 19.21
C ALA A 331 13.02 14.26 20.26
N THR A 332 14.27 14.14 19.80
CA THR A 332 15.44 14.19 20.70
C THR A 332 15.54 15.53 21.40
N ALA A 333 15.41 16.65 20.66
CA ALA A 333 15.47 18.01 21.23
C ALA A 333 14.32 18.28 22.23
N ARG A 334 13.14 17.70 22.02
CA ARG A 334 11.95 17.87 22.85
C ARG A 334 11.83 16.81 23.94
N LYS A 335 12.69 15.81 23.95
CA LYS A 335 12.61 14.63 24.85
C LYS A 335 11.21 13.99 24.76
N ALA A 336 10.72 13.83 23.52
CA ALA A 336 9.42 13.25 23.27
C ALA A 336 9.38 11.75 23.62
N ASP A 337 8.18 11.21 23.82
CA ASP A 337 7.98 9.80 24.15
C ASP A 337 7.82 8.92 22.91
N LEU A 338 7.40 9.52 21.79
CA LEU A 338 7.02 8.81 20.58
C LEU A 338 7.20 9.71 19.35
N VAL A 339 7.69 9.15 18.25
CA VAL A 339 7.60 9.71 16.90
C VAL A 339 6.60 8.88 16.11
N LEU A 340 5.68 9.54 15.41
CA LEU A 340 4.78 8.93 14.44
C LEU A 340 4.87 9.64 13.10
N SER A 341 4.78 8.87 12.02
CA SER A 341 4.66 9.38 10.66
C SER A 341 3.61 8.61 9.88
N THR A 342 3.03 9.24 8.86
CA THR A 342 2.16 8.56 7.88
C THR A 342 2.70 8.76 6.47
N ASP A 343 2.37 7.84 5.56
CA ASP A 343 2.58 8.09 4.14
C ASP A 343 1.55 9.10 3.59
N PRO A 344 1.72 9.60 2.35
CA PRO A 344 0.89 10.69 1.83
C PRO A 344 -0.61 10.45 1.80
N ASP A 345 -1.09 9.22 1.64
CA ASP A 345 -2.52 8.88 1.67
C ASP A 345 -2.97 8.23 3.00
N ALA A 346 -2.09 8.31 4.04
CA ALA A 346 -2.35 7.96 5.44
C ALA A 346 -2.92 6.55 5.65
N ASP A 347 -2.45 5.58 4.83
CA ASP A 347 -2.78 4.17 5.02
C ASP A 347 -1.68 3.39 5.76
N ARG A 348 -0.48 3.97 6.00
CA ARG A 348 0.66 3.36 6.69
C ARG A 348 1.17 4.22 7.83
N LEU A 349 1.66 3.55 8.88
CA LEU A 349 2.19 4.17 10.08
C LEU A 349 3.69 3.87 10.25
N GLY A 350 4.52 4.90 10.37
CA GLY A 350 5.89 4.80 10.89
C GLY A 350 5.96 5.18 12.35
N ALA A 351 6.85 4.54 13.11
CA ALA A 351 7.06 4.83 14.52
C ALA A 351 8.54 4.78 14.90
N MET A 352 8.93 5.61 15.87
CA MET A 352 10.21 5.51 16.57
C MET A 352 10.00 5.72 18.07
N PHE A 353 10.75 4.98 18.89
CA PHE A 353 10.79 5.12 20.36
C PHE A 353 12.21 5.43 20.83
N PRO A 354 12.37 6.13 21.97
CA PRO A 354 13.66 6.19 22.63
C PRO A 354 14.03 4.80 23.21
N ASP A 355 15.28 4.39 22.98
CA ASP A 355 15.89 3.24 23.66
C ASP A 355 16.28 3.60 25.11
N GLU A 356 16.94 2.69 25.82
CA GLU A 356 17.42 2.88 27.19
C GLU A 356 18.43 4.02 27.37
N HIS A 357 19.04 4.49 26.26
CA HIS A 357 19.98 5.62 26.21
C HIS A 357 19.32 6.90 25.71
N GLY A 358 18.02 6.86 25.37
CA GLY A 358 17.26 7.99 24.83
C GLY A 358 17.45 8.22 23.34
N HIS A 359 18.09 7.31 22.58
CA HIS A 359 18.23 7.38 21.15
C HIS A 359 16.95 6.84 20.49
N PHE A 360 16.36 7.62 19.59
CA PHE A 360 15.17 7.19 18.84
C PHE A 360 15.51 6.07 17.86
N ARG A 361 14.88 4.90 18.07
CA ARG A 361 15.02 3.71 17.23
C ARG A 361 13.84 3.57 16.31
N PHE A 362 14.14 3.33 15.04
CA PHE A 362 13.15 3.00 14.03
C PHE A 362 12.49 1.65 14.33
N ILE A 363 11.17 1.59 14.22
CA ILE A 363 10.38 0.39 14.47
C ILE A 363 9.89 -0.14 13.12
N THR A 364 10.27 -1.36 12.78
CA THR A 364 9.88 -2.00 11.52
C THR A 364 8.39 -2.35 11.50
N GLY A 365 7.82 -2.55 10.31
CA GLY A 365 6.41 -2.97 10.20
C GLY A 365 6.12 -4.29 10.90
N HIS A 366 7.07 -5.22 10.95
CA HIS A 366 6.96 -6.45 11.73
C HIS A 366 6.88 -6.18 13.24
N GLN A 367 7.69 -5.25 13.73
CA GLN A 367 7.68 -4.85 15.15
C GLN A 367 6.41 -4.05 15.49
N ILE A 368 5.95 -3.15 14.62
CA ILE A 368 4.66 -2.46 14.78
C ILE A 368 3.53 -3.48 14.89
N ALA A 369 3.48 -4.46 13.99
CA ALA A 369 2.48 -5.52 14.01
C ALA A 369 2.51 -6.31 15.33
N ALA A 370 3.70 -6.70 15.81
CA ALA A 370 3.89 -7.41 17.07
C ALA A 370 3.44 -6.56 18.27
N LEU A 371 3.91 -5.32 18.38
CA LEU A 371 3.59 -4.38 19.46
C LEU A 371 2.09 -4.14 19.57
N LEU A 372 1.45 -3.77 18.46
CA LEU A 372 0.03 -3.42 18.47
C LEU A 372 -0.87 -4.63 18.70
N THR A 373 -0.52 -5.80 18.16
CA THR A 373 -1.27 -7.03 18.39
C THR A 373 -1.18 -7.44 19.86
N CYS A 374 0.03 -7.51 20.43
CA CYS A 374 0.22 -7.90 21.83
C CYS A 374 -0.51 -6.94 22.76
N PHE A 375 -0.31 -5.64 22.58
CA PHE A 375 -0.95 -4.60 23.39
C PHE A 375 -2.47 -4.68 23.35
N LYS A 376 -3.06 -4.77 22.13
CA LYS A 376 -4.52 -4.83 21.99
C LYS A 376 -5.10 -6.09 22.66
N LEU A 377 -4.46 -7.25 22.53
CA LEU A 377 -4.87 -8.48 23.18
C LEU A 377 -4.81 -8.38 24.70
N GLU A 378 -3.74 -7.79 25.26
CA GLU A 378 -3.57 -7.61 26.70
C GLU A 378 -4.62 -6.66 27.27
N GLU A 379 -4.86 -5.51 26.62
CA GLU A 379 -5.85 -4.55 27.11
C GLU A 379 -7.29 -5.10 26.99
N LEU A 380 -7.61 -5.79 25.89
CA LEU A 380 -8.92 -6.46 25.77
C LEU A 380 -9.13 -7.51 26.87
N ARG A 381 -8.07 -8.25 27.26
CA ARG A 381 -8.12 -9.19 28.38
C ARG A 381 -8.35 -8.49 29.72
N LYS A 382 -7.62 -7.39 30.00
CA LYS A 382 -7.80 -6.59 31.23
C LYS A 382 -9.19 -5.99 31.32
N LEU A 383 -9.77 -5.57 30.20
CA LEU A 383 -11.13 -5.04 30.11
C LEU A 383 -12.23 -6.12 30.15
N GLY A 384 -11.87 -7.42 30.19
CA GLY A 384 -12.83 -8.51 30.13
C GLY A 384 -13.54 -8.64 28.78
N ARG A 385 -12.97 -8.05 27.71
CA ARG A 385 -13.54 -8.01 26.35
C ARG A 385 -12.94 -9.06 25.41
N LEU A 386 -11.84 -9.72 25.79
CA LEU A 386 -11.23 -10.79 25.01
C LEU A 386 -12.08 -12.07 25.09
N LYS A 387 -12.49 -12.62 23.96
CA LYS A 387 -13.34 -13.81 23.84
C LYS A 387 -12.63 -14.88 23.01
N PRO A 388 -12.93 -16.18 23.19
CA PRO A 388 -12.39 -17.24 22.33
C PRO A 388 -12.76 -17.11 20.83
N SER A 389 -13.86 -16.42 20.51
CA SER A 389 -14.28 -16.11 19.14
C SER A 389 -13.50 -14.98 18.49
N ASN A 390 -12.71 -14.21 19.27
CA ASN A 390 -11.86 -13.18 18.69
C ASN A 390 -10.80 -13.79 17.76
N PHE A 391 -10.39 -13.01 16.77
CA PHE A 391 -9.39 -13.42 15.80
C PHE A 391 -8.50 -12.25 15.35
N VAL A 392 -7.30 -12.60 14.93
CA VAL A 392 -6.33 -11.69 14.31
C VAL A 392 -6.04 -12.14 12.88
N VAL A 393 -5.64 -11.21 12.02
CA VAL A 393 -5.38 -11.49 10.61
C VAL A 393 -4.01 -10.93 10.22
N ARG A 394 -3.20 -11.72 9.53
CA ARG A 394 -1.92 -11.27 8.96
C ARG A 394 -1.71 -11.82 7.55
N THR A 395 -0.87 -11.15 6.77
CA THR A 395 -0.40 -11.71 5.51
C THR A 395 0.68 -12.77 5.77
N ARG A 396 0.89 -13.66 4.83
CA ARG A 396 1.89 -14.75 4.91
C ARG A 396 3.32 -14.26 5.17
N VAL A 397 3.65 -13.07 4.70
CA VAL A 397 4.99 -12.47 4.83
C VAL A 397 5.16 -11.59 6.07
N THR A 398 4.10 -11.33 6.80
CA THR A 398 4.16 -10.63 8.10
C THR A 398 4.68 -11.59 9.16
N THR A 399 5.40 -11.09 10.16
CA THR A 399 6.03 -11.90 11.20
C THR A 399 5.10 -12.91 11.86
N SER A 400 5.55 -14.15 12.00
CA SER A 400 4.78 -15.23 12.61
C SER A 400 4.75 -15.21 14.15
N ILE A 401 5.39 -14.23 14.81
CA ILE A 401 5.23 -13.99 16.25
C ILE A 401 3.76 -13.80 16.63
N ILE A 402 2.95 -13.23 15.72
CA ILE A 402 1.49 -13.04 15.86
C ILE A 402 0.77 -14.37 16.16
N ASN A 403 1.22 -15.47 15.53
CA ASN A 403 0.63 -16.79 15.76
C ASN A 403 0.83 -17.25 17.22
N ARG A 404 2.03 -17.04 17.77
CA ARG A 404 2.34 -17.38 19.17
C ARG A 404 1.53 -16.52 20.14
N MET A 405 1.31 -15.24 19.80
CA MET A 405 0.48 -14.32 20.59
C MET A 405 -0.98 -14.77 20.59
N ALA A 406 -1.55 -15.08 19.42
CA ALA A 406 -2.92 -15.55 19.27
C ALA A 406 -3.13 -16.88 20.02
N GLN A 407 -2.21 -17.82 19.88
CA GLN A 407 -2.22 -19.09 20.61
C GLN A 407 -2.20 -18.87 22.14
N SER A 408 -1.30 -18.01 22.64
CA SER A 408 -1.23 -17.65 24.06
C SER A 408 -2.48 -16.92 24.56
N ALA A 409 -3.16 -16.21 23.68
CA ALA A 409 -4.42 -15.53 23.97
C ALA A 409 -5.63 -16.46 23.94
N GLY A 410 -5.50 -17.67 23.36
CA GLY A 410 -6.59 -18.63 23.16
C GLY A 410 -7.56 -18.22 22.06
N ILE A 411 -7.07 -17.48 21.04
CA ILE A 411 -7.86 -17.00 19.90
C ILE A 411 -7.30 -17.53 18.58
N GLN A 412 -8.07 -17.38 17.51
CA GLN A 412 -7.67 -17.83 16.17
C GLN A 412 -6.82 -16.76 15.45
N VAL A 413 -5.98 -17.23 14.52
CA VAL A 413 -5.23 -16.39 13.58
C VAL A 413 -5.48 -16.87 12.16
N ILE A 414 -5.72 -15.92 11.25
CA ILE A 414 -5.67 -16.14 9.81
C ILE A 414 -4.30 -15.64 9.34
N ASP A 415 -3.44 -16.54 8.87
CA ASP A 415 -2.00 -16.28 8.65
C ASP A 415 -1.49 -16.72 7.27
N ASP A 416 -2.36 -17.26 6.43
CA ASP A 416 -2.05 -17.84 5.13
C ASP A 416 -2.42 -16.95 3.94
N LEU A 417 -2.82 -15.70 4.21
CA LEU A 417 -3.27 -14.77 3.18
C LEU A 417 -2.12 -14.38 2.23
N LEU A 418 -2.48 -14.23 0.96
CA LEU A 418 -1.62 -13.60 -0.04
C LEU A 418 -1.29 -12.15 0.37
N VAL A 419 -0.21 -11.62 -0.21
CA VAL A 419 0.22 -10.24 0.06
C VAL A 419 -0.75 -9.24 -0.57
N GLY A 420 -1.24 -8.34 0.24
CA GLY A 420 -2.16 -7.27 -0.13
C GLY A 420 -3.34 -7.17 0.83
N PHE A 421 -3.62 -5.95 1.27
CA PHE A 421 -4.62 -5.70 2.31
C PHE A 421 -6.05 -6.07 1.89
N LYS A 422 -6.31 -6.14 0.58
CA LYS A 422 -7.59 -6.60 0.01
C LYS A 422 -8.00 -8.00 0.50
N TYR A 423 -7.03 -8.87 0.80
CA TYR A 423 -7.32 -10.22 1.33
C TYR A 423 -7.71 -10.18 2.80
N ILE A 424 -7.17 -9.25 3.60
CA ILE A 424 -7.64 -8.99 4.97
C ILE A 424 -9.08 -8.47 4.92
N ALA A 425 -9.37 -7.54 4.02
CA ALA A 425 -10.72 -7.05 3.80
C ALA A 425 -11.71 -8.14 3.35
N GLU A 426 -11.26 -9.09 2.52
CA GLU A 426 -12.06 -10.24 2.09
C GLU A 426 -12.43 -11.15 3.28
N VAL A 427 -11.50 -11.39 4.22
CA VAL A 427 -11.82 -12.13 5.47
C VAL A 427 -12.97 -11.45 6.20
N LEU A 428 -12.86 -10.13 6.41
CA LEU A 428 -13.89 -9.35 7.12
C LEU A 428 -15.24 -9.36 6.37
N HIS A 429 -15.22 -9.26 5.03
CA HIS A 429 -16.41 -9.33 4.23
C HIS A 429 -17.10 -10.71 4.31
N ASN A 430 -16.33 -11.78 4.23
CA ASN A 430 -16.87 -13.14 4.32
C ASN A 430 -17.52 -13.39 5.69
N LEU A 431 -16.91 -12.89 6.76
CA LEU A 431 -17.48 -12.97 8.11
C LEU A 431 -18.73 -12.09 8.26
N GLU A 432 -18.75 -10.90 7.68
CA GLU A 432 -19.90 -9.99 7.71
C GLU A 432 -21.11 -10.58 6.95
N SER A 433 -20.86 -11.22 5.81
CA SER A 433 -21.91 -11.72 4.93
C SER A 433 -22.39 -13.15 5.29
N THR A 434 -21.49 -14.01 5.75
CA THR A 434 -21.77 -15.44 5.96
C THR A 434 -21.47 -15.95 7.37
N GLY A 435 -20.82 -15.14 8.23
CA GLY A 435 -20.31 -15.57 9.53
C GLY A 435 -19.13 -16.56 9.45
N ARG A 436 -18.56 -16.74 8.25
CA ARG A 436 -17.53 -17.76 8.01
C ARG A 436 -16.44 -17.29 7.04
N HIS A 437 -15.17 -17.67 7.31
CA HIS A 437 -14.06 -17.61 6.36
C HIS A 437 -13.17 -18.85 6.55
N GLY A 438 -13.09 -19.72 5.54
CA GLY A 438 -12.44 -21.04 5.68
C GLY A 438 -13.03 -21.82 6.85
N ASP A 439 -12.20 -22.21 7.80
CA ASP A 439 -12.61 -22.91 9.03
C ASP A 439 -12.99 -21.95 10.15
N LEU A 440 -12.64 -20.67 10.07
CA LEU A 440 -13.01 -19.65 11.04
C LEU A 440 -14.54 -19.41 10.99
N ARG A 441 -15.19 -19.48 12.16
CA ARG A 441 -16.58 -19.06 12.39
C ARG A 441 -16.57 -18.00 13.48
N ALA A 442 -16.89 -16.77 13.11
CA ALA A 442 -16.88 -15.63 14.00
C ALA A 442 -17.79 -14.51 13.47
N SER A 443 -18.18 -13.61 14.35
CA SER A 443 -18.74 -12.33 13.92
C SER A 443 -17.62 -11.42 13.40
N VAL A 444 -17.91 -10.58 12.41
CA VAL A 444 -16.99 -9.53 11.99
C VAL A 444 -16.58 -8.60 13.15
N ASN A 445 -17.44 -8.48 14.18
CA ASN A 445 -17.16 -7.70 15.39
C ASN A 445 -16.19 -8.40 16.37
N ASP A 446 -15.87 -9.68 16.14
CA ASP A 446 -14.84 -10.40 16.91
C ASP A 446 -13.42 -10.13 16.37
N PHE A 447 -13.30 -9.34 15.30
CA PHE A 447 -12.03 -8.91 14.73
C PHE A 447 -11.25 -8.06 15.74
N VAL A 448 -10.00 -8.42 15.96
CA VAL A 448 -9.09 -7.67 16.85
C VAL A 448 -8.21 -6.73 16.06
N ILE A 449 -7.43 -7.25 15.13
CA ILE A 449 -6.46 -6.48 14.36
C ILE A 449 -6.08 -7.23 13.08
N GLY A 450 -5.83 -6.47 12.00
CA GLY A 450 -5.24 -6.95 10.76
C GLY A 450 -3.94 -6.24 10.48
N VAL A 451 -2.88 -6.98 10.09
CA VAL A 451 -1.54 -6.43 9.94
C VAL A 451 -0.83 -6.95 8.69
N GLU A 452 -0.02 -6.07 8.08
CA GLU A 452 0.94 -6.43 7.05
C GLU A 452 2.32 -5.80 7.33
N GLU A 453 3.40 -6.46 6.86
CA GLU A 453 4.79 -6.10 7.12
C GLU A 453 5.18 -4.71 6.59
N SER A 454 4.44 -4.22 5.61
CA SER A 454 4.65 -2.91 4.97
C SER A 454 4.02 -1.75 5.74
N HIS A 455 4.04 -1.81 7.08
CA HIS A 455 3.53 -0.79 7.99
C HIS A 455 2.00 -0.57 7.91
N GLY A 456 1.27 -1.53 7.34
CA GLY A 456 -0.18 -1.50 7.23
C GLY A 456 -0.86 -2.15 8.43
N VAL A 457 -1.76 -1.43 9.08
CA VAL A 457 -2.53 -1.91 10.24
C VAL A 457 -3.99 -1.51 10.10
N LEU A 458 -4.89 -2.38 10.53
CA LEU A 458 -6.32 -2.12 10.66
C LEU A 458 -6.77 -2.54 12.05
N VAL A 459 -7.34 -1.61 12.81
CA VAL A 459 -7.77 -1.85 14.20
C VAL A 459 -9.27 -2.02 14.36
N THR A 460 -10.06 -1.68 13.34
CA THR A 460 -11.52 -1.72 13.36
C THR A 460 -12.10 -2.41 12.14
N SER A 461 -13.20 -3.15 12.31
CA SER A 461 -13.94 -3.73 11.19
C SER A 461 -14.84 -2.73 10.44
N ALA A 462 -14.90 -1.47 10.85
CA ALA A 462 -15.67 -0.43 10.16
C ALA A 462 -15.03 0.01 8.82
N ILE A 463 -13.74 -0.23 8.65
CA ILE A 463 -12.91 0.11 7.50
C ILE A 463 -12.46 -1.19 6.82
N ARG A 464 -12.13 -1.14 5.52
CA ARG A 464 -11.71 -2.30 4.72
C ARG A 464 -10.37 -2.09 4.01
N ASP A 465 -9.59 -1.13 4.48
CA ASP A 465 -8.19 -0.92 4.07
C ASP A 465 -7.35 -0.58 5.31
N LYS A 466 -6.03 -0.49 5.13
CA LYS A 466 -5.09 -0.04 6.16
C LYS A 466 -5.47 1.35 6.64
N ASP A 467 -5.26 1.59 7.92
CA ASP A 467 -5.61 2.85 8.55
C ASP A 467 -4.53 3.33 9.53
N ALA A 468 -3.78 4.34 9.11
CA ALA A 468 -2.77 4.95 9.96
C ALA A 468 -3.37 5.69 11.17
N GLY A 469 -4.62 6.17 11.09
CA GLY A 469 -5.27 6.86 12.19
C GLY A 469 -5.53 5.95 13.38
N GLY A 470 -6.16 4.80 13.14
CA GLY A 470 -6.39 3.80 14.17
C GLY A 470 -5.10 3.17 14.71
N ALA A 471 -4.13 2.93 13.83
CA ALA A 471 -2.82 2.44 14.23
C ALA A 471 -2.06 3.45 15.11
N ALA A 472 -2.12 4.75 14.79
CA ALA A 472 -1.50 5.83 15.57
C ALA A 472 -2.13 5.94 16.97
N LEU A 473 -3.47 5.87 17.05
CA LEU A 473 -4.17 5.86 18.33
C LEU A 473 -3.69 4.70 19.21
N LEU A 474 -3.70 3.49 18.67
CA LEU A 474 -3.31 2.29 19.43
C LEU A 474 -1.83 2.34 19.85
N MET A 475 -0.94 2.91 19.01
CA MET A 475 0.47 3.08 19.32
C MET A 475 0.69 4.12 20.43
N ALA A 476 -0.02 5.24 20.40
CA ALA A 476 0.06 6.26 21.43
C ALA A 476 -0.50 5.75 22.77
N GLU A 477 -1.58 4.97 22.77
CA GLU A 477 -2.12 4.31 23.97
C GLU A 477 -1.16 3.25 24.54
N LEU A 478 -0.45 2.51 23.69
CA LEU A 478 0.61 1.60 24.14
C LEU A 478 1.68 2.37 24.92
N VAL A 479 2.19 3.47 24.36
CA VAL A 479 3.20 4.30 25.06
C VAL A 479 2.65 4.85 26.37
N LEU A 480 1.41 5.32 26.39
CA LEU A 480 0.72 5.80 27.60
C LEU A 480 0.61 4.68 28.67
N ALA A 481 0.21 3.48 28.27
CA ALA A 481 0.08 2.34 29.17
C ALA A 481 1.43 1.98 29.82
N ARG A 482 2.49 1.92 29.00
CA ARG A 482 3.83 1.59 29.51
C ARG A 482 4.35 2.68 30.45
N ARG A 483 4.17 3.94 30.11
CA ARG A 483 4.55 5.07 30.99
C ARG A 483 3.84 5.01 32.34
N ARG A 484 2.53 4.74 32.36
CA ARG A 484 1.74 4.57 33.60
C ARG A 484 2.22 3.41 34.47
N GLN A 485 2.87 2.43 33.86
CA GLN A 485 3.47 1.27 34.54
C GLN A 485 4.95 1.49 34.94
N GLY A 486 5.52 2.69 34.68
CA GLY A 486 6.93 2.98 34.92
C GLY A 486 7.87 2.27 33.94
N SER A 487 7.37 1.86 32.76
CA SER A 487 8.11 1.19 31.70
C SER A 487 8.12 2.01 30.41
N THR A 488 8.77 1.51 29.36
CA THR A 488 8.84 2.15 28.05
C THR A 488 8.33 1.22 26.95
N ALA A 489 7.96 1.78 25.80
CA ALA A 489 7.59 0.96 24.64
C ALA A 489 8.76 0.11 24.13
N TRP A 490 10.00 0.61 24.26
CA TRP A 490 11.21 -0.14 23.94
C TRP A 490 11.39 -1.37 24.84
N ALA A 491 11.25 -1.19 26.16
CA ALA A 491 11.29 -2.30 27.11
C ALA A 491 10.18 -3.31 26.82
N TYR A 492 8.98 -2.84 26.47
CA TYR A 492 7.87 -3.71 26.13
C TYR A 492 8.13 -4.54 24.86
N LEU A 493 8.79 -3.98 23.84
CA LEU A 493 9.23 -4.77 22.69
C LEU A 493 10.14 -5.90 23.11
N LYS A 494 11.09 -5.65 24.03
CA LYS A 494 11.99 -6.68 24.59
C LYS A 494 11.23 -7.75 25.39
N GLU A 495 10.26 -7.36 26.20
CA GLU A 495 9.38 -8.30 26.91
C GLU A 495 8.61 -9.21 25.94
N ILE A 496 8.12 -8.67 24.82
CA ILE A 496 7.44 -9.44 23.77
C ILE A 496 8.41 -10.46 23.15
N GLU A 497 9.62 -10.04 22.80
CA GLU A 497 10.66 -10.90 22.22
C GLU A 497 11.06 -12.03 23.20
N GLU A 498 11.17 -11.75 24.48
CA GLU A 498 11.45 -12.78 25.50
C GLU A 498 10.28 -13.76 25.66
N ARG A 499 9.06 -13.27 25.67
CA ARG A 499 7.85 -14.03 25.93
C ARG A 499 7.42 -14.93 24.78
N PHE A 500 7.62 -14.47 23.53
CA PHE A 500 7.15 -15.17 22.33
C PHE A 500 8.29 -15.65 21.43
N GLY A 501 9.55 -15.35 21.77
CA GLY A 501 10.73 -15.60 20.97
C GLY A 501 11.15 -14.38 20.15
N TYR A 502 12.42 -14.32 19.82
CA TYR A 502 12.98 -13.31 18.94
C TYR A 502 12.75 -13.70 17.47
N PHE A 503 12.33 -12.73 16.64
CA PHE A 503 12.08 -12.91 15.22
C PHE A 503 12.89 -11.91 14.40
N SER A 504 13.84 -12.42 13.63
CA SER A 504 14.62 -11.64 12.67
C SER A 504 13.95 -11.73 11.30
N ASN A 505 13.57 -10.58 10.76
CA ASN A 505 12.90 -10.47 9.45
C ASN A 505 13.74 -9.63 8.50
N ILE A 506 14.12 -10.19 7.35
CA ILE A 506 14.91 -9.53 6.31
C ILE A 506 14.17 -9.59 4.98
N THR A 507 14.05 -8.44 4.30
CA THR A 507 13.53 -8.39 2.93
C THR A 507 14.68 -8.16 1.94
N VAL A 508 14.87 -9.12 1.05
CA VAL A 508 15.85 -9.04 -0.05
C VAL A 508 15.13 -8.58 -1.32
N ASN A 509 15.58 -7.46 -1.88
CA ASN A 509 15.10 -6.97 -3.16
C ASN A 509 15.96 -7.57 -4.28
N LEU A 510 15.34 -8.35 -5.17
CA LEU A 510 15.94 -8.93 -6.35
C LEU A 510 15.49 -8.09 -7.55
N ALA A 511 16.33 -7.17 -8.00
CA ALA A 511 16.04 -6.31 -9.14
C ALA A 511 16.77 -6.85 -10.38
N MET A 512 16.02 -7.07 -11.44
CA MET A 512 16.52 -7.46 -12.76
C MET A 512 16.05 -6.38 -13.73
N THR A 513 16.98 -5.64 -14.35
CA THR A 513 16.61 -4.45 -15.14
C THR A 513 16.24 -4.77 -16.58
N GLY A 514 15.29 -3.99 -17.13
CA GLY A 514 14.90 -4.06 -18.54
C GLY A 514 14.07 -5.29 -18.93
N LEU A 515 13.94 -5.50 -20.22
CA LEU A 515 13.14 -6.60 -20.78
C LEU A 515 13.83 -7.97 -20.57
N GLU A 516 15.15 -8.00 -20.69
CA GLU A 516 15.96 -9.19 -20.37
C GLU A 516 15.77 -9.60 -18.91
N GLY A 517 15.65 -8.62 -18.00
CA GLY A 517 15.37 -8.86 -16.59
C GLY A 517 14.02 -9.54 -16.34
N ARG A 518 12.98 -9.24 -17.13
CA ARG A 518 11.69 -9.96 -17.04
C ARG A 518 11.83 -11.43 -17.44
N GLN A 519 12.56 -11.71 -18.52
CA GLN A 519 12.78 -13.08 -18.97
C GLN A 519 13.65 -13.86 -18.00
N GLN A 520 14.68 -13.22 -17.43
CA GLN A 520 15.51 -13.82 -16.39
C GLN A 520 14.69 -14.14 -15.13
N MET A 521 13.82 -13.21 -14.70
CA MET A 521 12.90 -13.44 -13.56
C MET A 521 11.98 -14.64 -13.82
N ALA A 522 11.41 -14.75 -15.01
CA ALA A 522 10.54 -15.86 -15.37
C ALA A 522 11.31 -17.19 -15.37
N ARG A 523 12.52 -17.24 -15.94
CA ARG A 523 13.38 -18.45 -15.93
C ARG A 523 13.75 -18.88 -14.53
N MET A 524 14.17 -17.93 -13.68
CA MET A 524 14.51 -18.17 -12.28
C MET A 524 13.33 -18.80 -11.51
N LEU A 525 12.14 -18.24 -11.66
CA LEU A 525 10.94 -18.78 -10.99
C LEU A 525 10.58 -20.17 -11.49
N GLU A 526 10.67 -20.39 -12.80
CA GLU A 526 10.40 -21.71 -13.40
C GLU A 526 11.44 -22.75 -12.95
N ALA A 527 12.72 -22.39 -12.89
CA ALA A 527 13.77 -23.28 -12.39
C ALA A 527 13.53 -23.69 -10.93
N LEU A 528 13.12 -22.72 -10.07
CA LEU A 528 12.79 -22.99 -8.67
C LEU A 528 11.54 -23.87 -8.50
N ARG A 529 10.56 -23.79 -9.43
CA ARG A 529 9.38 -24.65 -9.44
C ARG A 529 9.70 -26.07 -9.88
N SER A 530 10.39 -26.18 -11.02
CA SER A 530 10.70 -27.47 -11.62
C SER A 530 11.72 -28.27 -10.81
N ASN A 531 12.62 -27.59 -10.12
CA ASN A 531 13.65 -28.23 -9.28
C ASN A 531 13.89 -27.42 -7.99
N PRO A 532 13.00 -27.52 -7.00
CA PRO A 532 13.15 -26.81 -5.73
C PRO A 532 14.47 -27.17 -5.03
N PRO A 533 15.20 -26.21 -4.48
CA PRO A 533 16.46 -26.49 -3.81
C PRO A 533 16.26 -27.36 -2.57
N VAL A 534 17.08 -28.39 -2.41
CA VAL A 534 17.08 -29.28 -1.22
C VAL A 534 17.70 -28.56 -0.03
N LYS A 535 18.59 -27.58 -0.29
CA LYS A 535 19.25 -26.76 0.73
C LYS A 535 19.34 -25.31 0.27
N ILE A 536 19.26 -24.39 1.24
CA ILE A 536 19.56 -22.98 1.07
C ILE A 536 20.65 -22.63 2.09
N GLY A 537 21.84 -22.30 1.62
CA GLY A 537 23.03 -22.25 2.47
C GLY A 537 23.28 -23.62 3.14
N SER A 538 23.44 -23.62 4.46
CA SER A 538 23.61 -24.84 5.27
C SER A 538 22.29 -25.52 5.65
N GLU A 539 21.17 -24.83 5.51
CA GLU A 539 19.87 -25.31 5.99
C GLU A 539 19.16 -26.21 4.97
N THR A 540 18.59 -27.30 5.44
CA THR A 540 17.77 -28.19 4.62
C THR A 540 16.37 -27.62 4.45
N VAL A 541 15.84 -27.63 3.22
CA VAL A 541 14.45 -27.29 2.93
C VAL A 541 13.56 -28.44 3.39
N SER A 542 12.83 -28.22 4.47
CA SER A 542 11.92 -29.23 5.05
C SER A 542 10.59 -29.32 4.30
N SER A 543 10.14 -28.23 3.68
CA SER A 543 8.99 -28.23 2.77
C SER A 543 9.07 -27.08 1.76
N PHE A 544 8.53 -27.34 0.59
CA PHE A 544 8.36 -26.38 -0.50
C PHE A 544 6.88 -26.29 -0.89
N GLN A 545 6.41 -25.08 -1.13
CA GLN A 545 5.03 -24.83 -1.59
C GLN A 545 5.04 -23.78 -2.70
N ASP A 546 4.44 -24.13 -3.83
CA ASP A 546 4.08 -23.18 -4.89
C ASP A 546 2.60 -22.80 -4.75
N LEU A 547 2.31 -21.53 -4.45
CA LEU A 547 0.92 -21.08 -4.31
C LEU A 547 0.22 -20.91 -5.66
N GLN A 548 0.96 -20.94 -6.76
CA GLN A 548 0.43 -20.91 -8.12
C GLN A 548 -0.03 -22.30 -8.61
N ASP A 549 0.33 -23.38 -7.92
CA ASP A 549 -0.12 -24.72 -8.30
C ASP A 549 -1.67 -24.82 -8.19
N PRO A 550 -2.37 -25.06 -9.32
CA PRO A 550 -3.83 -25.18 -9.32
C PRO A 550 -4.35 -26.41 -8.57
N ASN A 551 -3.48 -27.41 -8.33
CA ASN A 551 -3.76 -28.58 -7.51
C ASN A 551 -3.38 -28.39 -6.04
N GLY A 552 -2.78 -27.25 -5.71
CA GLY A 552 -2.38 -26.87 -4.36
C GLY A 552 -3.58 -26.44 -3.48
N PRO A 553 -3.29 -25.96 -2.26
CA PRO A 553 -4.35 -25.65 -1.27
C PRO A 553 -5.28 -24.51 -1.68
N LEU A 554 -4.88 -23.63 -2.62
CA LEU A 554 -5.70 -22.53 -3.12
C LEU A 554 -6.61 -22.93 -4.29
N GLY A 555 -6.45 -24.14 -4.84
CA GLY A 555 -7.27 -24.66 -5.93
C GLY A 555 -7.05 -23.94 -7.28
N PRO A 556 -7.94 -24.14 -8.26
CA PRO A 556 -7.84 -23.55 -9.60
C PRO A 556 -7.83 -22.01 -9.56
N HIS A 557 -7.13 -21.40 -10.53
CA HIS A 557 -7.08 -19.95 -10.68
C HIS A 557 -8.44 -19.37 -11.08
N LYS A 558 -8.80 -18.23 -10.50
CA LYS A 558 -10.02 -17.47 -10.81
C LYS A 558 -9.83 -16.44 -11.94
N GLY A 559 -8.64 -16.35 -12.51
CA GLY A 559 -8.27 -15.42 -13.57
C GLY A 559 -6.75 -15.16 -13.60
N ALA A 560 -6.29 -14.32 -14.54
CA ALA A 560 -4.88 -13.99 -14.68
C ALA A 560 -4.35 -13.16 -13.49
N THR A 561 -5.17 -12.27 -12.94
CA THR A 561 -4.84 -11.49 -11.74
C THR A 561 -4.65 -12.38 -10.52
N ASP A 562 -5.49 -13.42 -10.38
CA ASP A 562 -5.37 -14.42 -9.33
C ASP A 562 -4.07 -15.24 -9.48
N ALA A 563 -3.81 -15.74 -10.69
CA ALA A 563 -2.57 -16.46 -10.99
C ALA A 563 -1.32 -15.59 -10.70
N ALA A 564 -1.36 -14.31 -11.07
CA ALA A 564 -0.28 -13.37 -10.79
C ALA A 564 -0.11 -13.11 -9.28
N SER A 565 -1.21 -12.99 -8.53
CA SER A 565 -1.17 -12.79 -7.08
C SER A 565 -0.67 -14.01 -6.33
N ARG A 566 -0.94 -15.22 -6.85
CA ARG A 566 -0.48 -16.51 -6.32
C ARG A 566 0.92 -16.90 -6.76
N ASN A 567 1.60 -16.10 -7.58
CA ASN A 567 2.97 -16.33 -7.99
C ASN A 567 3.92 -16.14 -6.80
N VAL A 568 3.87 -17.05 -5.84
CA VAL A 568 4.58 -17.02 -4.56
C VAL A 568 5.14 -18.40 -4.27
N LEU A 569 6.43 -18.47 -3.98
CA LEU A 569 7.12 -19.70 -3.57
C LEU A 569 7.49 -19.61 -2.09
N VAL A 570 7.19 -20.67 -1.34
CA VAL A 570 7.44 -20.74 0.10
C VAL A 570 8.40 -21.89 0.37
N PHE A 571 9.53 -21.59 1.02
CA PHE A 571 10.53 -22.55 1.46
C PHE A 571 10.57 -22.53 2.98
N ARG A 572 10.29 -23.66 3.63
CA ARG A 572 10.48 -23.84 5.06
C ARG A 572 11.82 -24.50 5.32
N LEU A 573 12.54 -24.02 6.31
CA LEU A 573 13.91 -24.44 6.66
C LEU A 573 13.89 -24.90 8.14
N GLY A 574 13.47 -26.16 8.35
CA GLY A 574 13.16 -26.66 9.69
C GLY A 574 11.96 -25.92 10.31
N ASP A 575 11.95 -25.82 11.65
CA ASP A 575 10.84 -25.24 12.42
C ASP A 575 10.99 -23.74 12.69
N CYS A 576 12.19 -23.19 12.45
CA CYS A 576 12.58 -21.87 12.92
C CYS A 576 12.84 -20.86 11.80
N ALA A 577 12.82 -21.28 10.52
CA ALA A 577 13.10 -20.37 9.42
C ALA A 577 12.20 -20.62 8.21
N GLN A 578 11.91 -19.54 7.48
CA GLN A 578 11.21 -19.61 6.20
C GLN A 578 11.71 -18.52 5.24
N ILE A 579 11.59 -18.79 3.95
CA ILE A 579 11.80 -17.83 2.88
C ILE A 579 10.56 -17.83 1.99
N VAL A 580 10.01 -16.65 1.73
CA VAL A 580 8.88 -16.45 0.81
C VAL A 580 9.34 -15.58 -0.34
N LEU A 581 9.37 -16.14 -1.56
CA LEU A 581 9.72 -15.41 -2.78
C LEU A 581 8.47 -14.95 -3.51
N ARG A 582 8.37 -13.65 -3.78
CA ARG A 582 7.26 -13.05 -4.52
C ARG A 582 7.78 -12.09 -5.58
N PRO A 583 7.54 -12.35 -6.87
CA PRO A 583 7.81 -11.39 -7.93
C PRO A 583 6.81 -10.23 -7.91
N SER A 584 7.22 -9.08 -8.45
CA SER A 584 6.30 -7.97 -8.72
C SER A 584 5.42 -8.30 -9.93
N GLY A 585 4.12 -8.00 -9.86
CA GLY A 585 3.21 -8.19 -11.00
C GLY A 585 3.46 -7.22 -12.16
N THR A 586 4.15 -6.09 -11.92
CA THR A 586 4.29 -5.00 -12.91
C THR A 586 5.73 -4.67 -13.28
N GLU A 587 6.70 -5.02 -12.45
CA GLU A 587 8.10 -4.63 -12.61
C GLU A 587 9.01 -5.86 -12.58
N PRO A 588 10.17 -5.85 -13.26
CA PRO A 588 11.13 -6.96 -13.26
C PRO A 588 11.93 -6.98 -11.95
N LYS A 589 11.22 -7.19 -10.86
CA LYS A 589 11.77 -7.31 -9.52
C LYS A 589 11.01 -8.36 -8.72
N ALA A 590 11.67 -8.99 -7.76
CA ALA A 590 11.06 -9.84 -6.76
C ALA A 590 11.52 -9.44 -5.37
N LYS A 591 10.73 -9.79 -4.37
CA LYS A 591 11.10 -9.70 -2.97
C LYS A 591 11.20 -11.10 -2.40
N ALA A 592 12.29 -11.40 -1.71
CA ALA A 592 12.40 -12.57 -0.85
C ALA A 592 12.31 -12.11 0.61
N TYR A 593 11.33 -12.66 1.32
CA TYR A 593 11.09 -12.39 2.74
C TYR A 593 11.68 -13.54 3.54
N VAL A 594 12.70 -13.26 4.32
CA VAL A 594 13.39 -14.23 5.17
C VAL A 594 13.00 -13.99 6.61
N GLU A 595 12.45 -14.98 7.27
CA GLU A 595 12.18 -14.96 8.71
C GLU A 595 12.94 -16.08 9.39
N VAL A 596 13.63 -15.76 10.50
CA VAL A 596 14.27 -16.72 11.41
C VAL A 596 13.82 -16.39 12.82
N SER A 597 13.47 -17.42 13.60
CA SER A 597 12.96 -17.23 14.97
C SER A 597 13.66 -18.11 15.99
N THR A 598 13.61 -17.67 17.26
CA THR A 598 14.00 -18.51 18.41
C THR A 598 12.77 -19.07 19.11
N ALA A 599 12.98 -20.02 20.01
CA ALA A 599 12.02 -20.32 21.06
C ALA A 599 11.88 -19.11 22.03
N PRO A 600 10.79 -19.02 22.81
CA PRO A 600 10.70 -18.10 23.93
C PRO A 600 11.87 -18.23 24.90
N ARG A 601 12.26 -17.13 25.56
CA ARG A 601 13.31 -17.15 26.58
C ARG A 601 12.92 -18.03 27.74
N VAL A 602 13.79 -18.98 28.07
CA VAL A 602 13.57 -19.85 29.22
C VAL A 602 13.83 -19.07 30.52
N ARG A 603 12.98 -19.25 31.52
CA ARG A 603 13.14 -18.58 32.81
C ARG A 603 14.51 -18.91 33.42
N GLY A 604 15.27 -17.87 33.79
CA GLY A 604 16.61 -18.02 34.37
C GLY A 604 17.76 -17.95 33.36
N THR A 605 17.48 -17.87 32.05
CA THR A 605 18.51 -17.58 31.03
C THR A 605 19.13 -16.22 31.29
N PRO A 606 20.46 -16.09 31.42
CA PRO A 606 21.15 -14.81 31.58
C PRO A 606 20.88 -13.86 30.42
N ASP A 607 20.85 -12.56 30.69
CA ASP A 607 20.61 -11.53 29.64
C ASP A 607 21.67 -11.59 28.53
N SER A 608 22.94 -11.86 28.90
CA SER A 608 24.02 -11.99 27.91
C SER A 608 23.84 -13.20 26.98
N GLU A 609 23.32 -14.31 27.49
CA GLU A 609 23.04 -15.50 26.70
C GLU A 609 21.85 -15.29 25.77
N TRP A 610 20.79 -14.63 26.26
CA TRP A 610 19.64 -14.25 25.43
C TRP A 610 20.04 -13.27 24.32
N ALA A 611 20.83 -12.25 24.67
CA ALA A 611 21.33 -11.30 23.68
C ALA A 611 22.20 -11.98 22.60
N ALA A 612 23.07 -12.92 23.00
CA ALA A 612 23.87 -13.69 22.07
C ALA A 612 23.00 -14.56 21.14
N LEU A 613 21.92 -15.16 21.66
CA LEU A 613 20.97 -15.94 20.84
C LEU A 613 20.24 -15.05 19.84
N CYS A 614 19.81 -13.86 20.22
CA CYS A 614 19.20 -12.88 19.30
C CYS A 614 20.19 -12.48 18.19
N GLU A 615 21.43 -12.15 18.53
CA GLU A 615 22.47 -11.81 17.55
C GLU A 615 22.79 -12.97 16.59
N MET A 616 22.84 -14.21 17.12
CA MET A 616 23.02 -15.40 16.27
C MET A 616 21.85 -15.58 15.31
N THR A 617 20.63 -15.25 15.73
CA THR A 617 19.41 -15.32 14.91
C THR A 617 19.46 -14.29 13.78
N ASP A 618 19.93 -13.07 14.07
CA ASP A 618 20.14 -12.03 13.03
C ASP A 618 21.21 -12.45 12.02
N LYS A 619 22.33 -12.99 12.49
CA LYS A 619 23.40 -13.52 11.62
C LYS A 619 22.90 -14.67 10.75
N LYS A 620 22.07 -15.56 11.30
CA LYS A 620 21.45 -16.65 10.56
C LYS A 620 20.49 -16.13 9.49
N ALA A 621 19.65 -15.15 9.80
CA ALA A 621 18.73 -14.52 8.85
C ALA A 621 19.51 -13.84 7.72
N ALA A 622 20.56 -13.09 8.01
CA ALA A 622 21.43 -12.46 7.02
C ALA A 622 22.12 -13.49 6.12
N TYR A 623 22.67 -14.54 6.72
CA TYR A 623 23.31 -15.64 5.98
C TYR A 623 22.34 -16.34 5.01
N LEU A 624 21.11 -16.61 5.45
CA LEU A 624 20.08 -17.22 4.60
C LEU A 624 19.64 -16.27 3.47
N ALA A 625 19.52 -14.98 3.76
CA ALA A 625 19.20 -13.95 2.77
C ALA A 625 20.25 -13.88 1.67
N ASP A 626 21.54 -13.85 2.03
CA ASP A 626 22.66 -13.83 1.09
C ASP A 626 22.79 -15.16 0.32
N SER A 627 22.61 -16.28 1.00
CA SER A 627 22.64 -17.62 0.37
C SER A 627 21.52 -17.77 -0.65
N PHE A 628 20.30 -17.31 -0.33
CA PHE A 628 19.18 -17.34 -1.26
C PHE A 628 19.41 -16.41 -2.45
N LYS A 629 19.91 -15.19 -2.20
CA LYS A 629 20.26 -14.23 -3.27
C LYS A 629 21.32 -14.83 -4.21
N SER A 630 22.34 -15.47 -3.68
CA SER A 630 23.38 -16.14 -4.47
C SER A 630 22.80 -17.28 -5.30
N LEU A 631 21.96 -18.14 -4.70
CA LEU A 631 21.27 -19.22 -5.38
C LEU A 631 20.48 -18.72 -6.59
N VAL A 632 19.62 -17.72 -6.40
CA VAL A 632 18.76 -17.21 -7.49
C VAL A 632 19.53 -16.43 -8.55
N SER A 633 20.72 -15.93 -8.24
CA SER A 633 21.59 -15.26 -9.21
C SER A 633 22.26 -16.22 -10.19
N THR A 634 22.28 -17.51 -9.89
CA THR A 634 22.86 -18.56 -10.75
C THR A 634 21.84 -19.25 -11.66
N LEU A 635 20.56 -18.94 -11.49
CA LEU A 635 19.42 -19.45 -12.28
C LEU A 635 19.03 -18.48 -13.39
#